data_28b828df5038c5706562f803e2b7e93a
#
_entry.id   28b828df5038c5706562f803e2b7e93a
#
_cell.length_a   1.000
_cell.length_b   1.000
_cell.length_c   1.000
_cell.angle_alpha   90.00
_cell.angle_beta   90.00
_cell.angle_gamma   90.00
#
_symmetry.space_group_name_H-M   'P 1'
#
loop_
_entity.id
_entity.type
_entity.pdbx_description
1 polymer ?
#
loop_
_entity_poly.entity_id
_entity_poly.type
_entity_poly.pdbx_seq_one_letter_code
_entity_poly.pdbx_strand_id
1 'polypeptide(L)'
;MKEIEVMQTPEPRPLSRPRPKQPAEQPAKASDIIDEAHIEGLLSSSRSADKSEIREILDRAKELHGLTHEEVARLLMVEDPDLLAEMGHAARWVKEEIYGRRLVFFAPLYMSNECVNNCLYCAFRRDNKEVPRATLTMDQIREEVEACERIGQKRLLLLVGEFGPLSQIVDYLEQAIATVYATKKGPDEVRRVNINVPALDVEHFKRLKAAEIG
;
A
#
# COMPACT_ATOMS: atom_id res chain seq x y z
N MET A 1 32.07 18.43 24.32
CA MET A 1 30.92 17.59 23.95
C MET A 1 29.71 18.53 23.94
N LYS A 2 29.16 18.83 22.78
CA LYS A 2 27.92 19.64 22.67
C LYS A 2 26.74 18.66 22.78
N GLU A 3 25.88 18.91 23.76
CA GLU A 3 24.64 18.17 23.91
C GLU A 3 23.78 18.34 22.64
N ILE A 4 23.34 17.22 22.08
CA ILE A 4 22.40 17.21 20.96
C ILE A 4 21.02 17.46 21.57
N GLU A 5 20.49 18.64 21.38
CA GLU A 5 19.15 19.01 21.74
C GLU A 5 18.16 18.14 20.96
N VAL A 6 17.50 17.22 21.67
CA VAL A 6 16.48 16.34 21.10
C VAL A 6 15.26 17.19 20.80
N MET A 7 15.09 17.63 19.56
CA MET A 7 13.86 18.30 19.12
C MET A 7 12.67 17.38 19.39
N GLN A 8 11.76 17.87 20.24
CA GLN A 8 10.47 17.23 20.49
C GLN A 8 9.72 17.11 19.16
N THR A 9 9.43 15.88 18.75
CA THR A 9 8.60 15.62 17.57
C THR A 9 7.17 16.09 17.89
N PRO A 10 6.54 16.91 17.02
CA PRO A 10 5.14 17.28 17.21
C PRO A 10 4.28 16.01 17.22
N GLU A 11 3.26 16.00 18.09
CA GLU A 11 2.29 14.91 18.15
C GLU A 11 1.67 14.66 16.76
N PRO A 12 1.51 13.39 16.36
CA PRO A 12 0.89 13.08 15.09
C PRO A 12 -0.56 13.58 15.08
N ARG A 13 -0.88 14.46 14.13
CA ARG A 13 -2.27 14.86 13.87
C ARG A 13 -3.10 13.61 13.59
N PRO A 14 -4.28 13.43 14.21
CA PRO A 14 -5.12 12.27 13.92
C PRO A 14 -5.52 12.26 12.44
N LEU A 15 -5.15 11.20 11.74
CA LEU A 15 -5.43 10.98 10.30
C LEU A 15 -6.89 10.58 10.01
N SER A 16 -7.81 10.77 10.95
CA SER A 16 -9.22 10.42 10.79
C SER A 16 -10.09 11.65 10.62
N ARG A 17 -10.08 12.24 9.41
CA ARG A 17 -11.31 12.92 8.98
C ARG A 17 -12.21 11.85 8.30
N PRO A 18 -13.48 11.72 8.74
CA PRO A 18 -14.38 10.79 8.08
C PRO A 18 -14.53 11.22 6.61
N ARG A 19 -14.26 10.29 5.68
CA ARG A 19 -14.66 10.52 4.29
C ARG A 19 -16.16 10.81 4.27
N PRO A 20 -16.63 11.78 3.48
CA PRO A 20 -18.05 11.95 3.28
C PRO A 20 -18.63 10.60 2.84
N LYS A 21 -19.69 10.14 3.53
CA LYS A 21 -20.40 8.91 3.18
C LYS A 21 -21.00 9.14 1.80
N GLN A 22 -20.44 8.55 0.76
CA GLN A 22 -21.12 8.40 -0.50
C GLN A 22 -22.35 7.53 -0.25
N PRO A 23 -23.50 7.84 -0.87
CA PRO A 23 -24.66 6.97 -0.79
C PRO A 23 -24.27 5.57 -1.26
N ALA A 24 -24.74 4.54 -0.55
CA ALA A 24 -24.50 3.16 -0.91
C ALA A 24 -25.24 2.87 -2.22
N GLU A 25 -24.58 3.04 -3.34
CA GLU A 25 -25.04 2.49 -4.62
C GLU A 25 -24.88 0.97 -4.56
N GLN A 26 -25.84 0.28 -5.19
CA GLN A 26 -25.80 -1.18 -5.31
C GLN A 26 -24.50 -1.59 -5.99
N PRO A 27 -23.82 -2.66 -5.56
CA PRO A 27 -22.57 -3.06 -6.17
C PRO A 27 -22.81 -3.34 -7.66
N ALA A 28 -22.23 -2.49 -8.51
CA ALA A 28 -22.14 -2.72 -9.94
C ALA A 28 -21.52 -4.11 -10.19
N LYS A 29 -21.89 -4.77 -11.28
CA LYS A 29 -21.22 -6.03 -11.67
C LYS A 29 -19.72 -5.75 -11.74
N ALA A 30 -18.88 -6.74 -11.41
CA ALA A 30 -17.42 -6.55 -11.38
C ALA A 30 -16.85 -5.96 -12.71
N SER A 31 -17.53 -6.21 -13.84
CA SER A 31 -17.25 -5.60 -15.15
C SER A 31 -17.50 -4.09 -15.23
N ASP A 32 -18.23 -3.51 -14.28
CA ASP A 32 -18.69 -2.12 -14.34
C ASP A 32 -17.91 -1.21 -13.37
N ILE A 33 -16.92 -1.76 -12.65
CA ILE A 33 -16.10 -0.98 -11.69
C ILE A 33 -15.11 -0.08 -12.41
N ILE A 34 -14.60 -0.51 -13.57
CA ILE A 34 -13.69 0.26 -14.41
C ILE A 34 -14.44 0.71 -15.65
N ASP A 35 -14.81 1.98 -15.70
CA ASP A 35 -15.42 2.60 -16.88
C ASP A 35 -14.32 3.12 -17.82
N GLU A 36 -13.86 2.26 -18.73
CA GLU A 36 -12.81 2.60 -19.69
C GLU A 36 -13.24 3.78 -20.59
N ALA A 37 -14.49 3.82 -21.03
CA ALA A 37 -14.98 4.89 -21.89
C ALA A 37 -14.94 6.26 -21.18
N HIS A 38 -15.33 6.29 -19.91
CA HIS A 38 -15.23 7.49 -19.07
C HIS A 38 -13.77 7.93 -18.87
N ILE A 39 -12.88 7.00 -18.54
CA ILE A 39 -11.43 7.28 -18.34
C ILE A 39 -10.81 7.85 -19.62
N GLU A 40 -11.03 7.20 -20.76
CA GLU A 40 -10.52 7.68 -22.06
C GLU A 40 -11.10 9.03 -22.47
N GLY A 41 -12.37 9.26 -22.16
CA GLY A 41 -13.03 10.57 -22.34
C GLY A 41 -12.36 11.67 -21.53
N LEU A 42 -12.07 11.42 -20.26
CA LEU A 42 -11.35 12.34 -19.37
C LEU A 42 -9.95 12.64 -19.87
N LEU A 43 -9.17 11.62 -20.22
CA LEU A 43 -7.81 11.79 -20.72
C LEU A 43 -7.78 12.58 -22.05
N SER A 44 -8.72 12.26 -22.97
CA SER A 44 -8.81 12.95 -24.26
C SER A 44 -9.17 14.42 -24.12
N SER A 45 -10.11 14.76 -23.23
CA SER A 45 -10.52 16.15 -22.96
C SER A 45 -9.47 16.95 -22.19
N SER A 46 -8.54 16.30 -21.52
CA SER A 46 -7.54 16.93 -20.66
C SER A 46 -6.27 17.38 -21.39
N ARG A 47 -6.09 17.03 -22.66
CA ARG A 47 -4.86 17.34 -23.44
C ARG A 47 -4.64 18.83 -23.71
N SER A 48 -5.66 19.66 -23.55
CA SER A 48 -5.62 21.10 -23.82
C SER A 48 -5.63 21.98 -22.57
N ALA A 49 -5.29 21.42 -21.41
CA ALA A 49 -5.27 22.18 -20.16
C ALA A 49 -4.25 23.33 -20.21
N ASP A 50 -4.67 24.53 -19.82
CA ASP A 50 -3.82 25.71 -19.75
C ASP A 50 -2.87 25.64 -18.53
N LYS A 51 -1.72 26.30 -18.63
CA LYS A 51 -0.75 26.37 -17.53
C LYS A 51 -1.33 26.97 -16.24
N SER A 52 -2.21 27.96 -16.36
CA SER A 52 -2.89 28.56 -15.21
C SER A 52 -3.81 27.55 -14.52
N GLU A 53 -4.55 26.77 -15.29
CA GLU A 53 -5.44 25.72 -14.77
C GLU A 53 -4.66 24.63 -14.03
N ILE A 54 -3.51 24.21 -14.55
CA ILE A 54 -2.64 23.25 -13.87
C ILE A 54 -2.18 23.79 -12.51
N ARG A 55 -1.77 25.05 -12.44
CA ARG A 55 -1.34 25.69 -11.17
C ARG A 55 -2.48 25.78 -10.16
N GLU A 56 -3.70 26.09 -10.59
CA GLU A 56 -4.87 26.08 -9.73
C GLU A 56 -5.15 24.68 -9.16
N ILE A 57 -4.97 23.63 -9.98
CA ILE A 57 -5.08 22.23 -9.50
C ILE A 57 -4.01 21.94 -8.45
N LEU A 58 -2.76 22.37 -8.67
CA LEU A 58 -1.70 22.19 -7.69
C LEU A 58 -1.95 22.93 -6.38
N ASP A 59 -2.58 24.10 -6.42
CA ASP A 59 -2.97 24.84 -5.21
C ASP A 59 -4.10 24.10 -4.47
N ARG A 60 -5.10 23.58 -5.18
CA ARG A 60 -6.14 22.72 -4.55
C ARG A 60 -5.53 21.43 -3.96
N ALA A 61 -4.54 20.82 -4.61
CA ALA A 61 -3.84 19.67 -4.06
C ALA A 61 -3.22 19.95 -2.69
N LYS A 62 -2.72 21.17 -2.48
CA LYS A 62 -2.16 21.61 -1.19
C LYS A 62 -3.22 21.82 -0.09
N GLU A 63 -4.50 21.86 -0.42
CA GLU A 63 -5.58 21.87 0.58
C GLU A 63 -5.75 20.50 1.29
N LEU A 64 -5.10 19.44 0.78
CA LEU A 64 -5.08 18.09 1.34
C LEU A 64 -6.44 17.39 1.39
N HIS A 65 -7.36 17.77 0.51
CA HIS A 65 -8.70 17.16 0.38
C HIS A 65 -8.80 16.11 -0.72
N GLY A 66 -7.71 15.93 -1.49
CA GLY A 66 -7.67 15.11 -2.68
C GLY A 66 -8.06 15.92 -3.92
N LEU A 67 -7.93 15.28 -5.08
CA LEU A 67 -8.27 15.84 -6.39
C LEU A 67 -9.40 15.04 -7.02
N THR A 68 -10.16 15.65 -7.94
CA THR A 68 -11.16 14.95 -8.75
C THR A 68 -10.50 14.15 -9.86
N HIS A 69 -11.25 13.25 -10.52
CA HIS A 69 -10.75 12.48 -11.65
C HIS A 69 -10.34 13.38 -12.83
N GLU A 70 -11.11 14.45 -13.08
CA GLU A 70 -10.84 15.45 -14.12
C GLU A 70 -9.52 16.18 -13.85
N GLU A 71 -9.29 16.59 -12.60
CA GLU A 71 -8.05 17.25 -12.18
C GLU A 71 -6.84 16.32 -12.32
N VAL A 72 -6.99 15.07 -11.89
CA VAL A 72 -5.93 14.05 -12.05
C VAL A 72 -5.64 13.80 -13.53
N ALA A 73 -6.68 13.68 -14.37
CA ALA A 73 -6.51 13.48 -15.80
C ALA A 73 -5.72 14.64 -16.47
N ARG A 74 -5.98 15.89 -16.06
CA ARG A 74 -5.21 17.05 -16.54
C ARG A 74 -3.74 17.01 -16.12
N LEU A 75 -3.46 16.66 -14.86
CA LEU A 75 -2.09 16.49 -14.38
C LEU A 75 -1.34 15.38 -15.13
N LEU A 76 -2.01 14.27 -15.47
CA LEU A 76 -1.41 13.18 -16.24
C LEU A 76 -1.03 13.55 -17.67
N MET A 77 -1.67 14.57 -18.24
CA MET A 77 -1.39 15.05 -19.59
C MET A 77 -0.33 16.17 -19.66
N VAL A 78 0.27 16.55 -18.53
CA VAL A 78 1.31 17.57 -18.50
C VAL A 78 2.63 17.01 -19.06
N GLU A 79 3.16 17.67 -20.11
CA GLU A 79 4.45 17.34 -20.72
C GLU A 79 5.49 18.48 -20.54
N ASP A 80 5.04 19.69 -20.17
CA ASP A 80 5.89 20.85 -19.96
C ASP A 80 6.86 20.63 -18.79
N PRO A 81 8.19 20.71 -18.99
CA PRO A 81 9.17 20.43 -17.95
C PRO A 81 9.07 21.33 -16.72
N ASP A 82 8.68 22.60 -16.91
CA ASP A 82 8.56 23.56 -15.81
C ASP A 82 7.35 23.19 -14.94
N LEU A 83 6.21 22.85 -15.57
CA LEU A 83 5.04 22.38 -14.85
C LEU A 83 5.30 21.04 -14.15
N LEU A 84 6.02 20.11 -14.75
CA LEU A 84 6.42 18.86 -14.10
C LEU A 84 7.28 19.13 -12.85
N ALA A 85 8.17 20.12 -12.91
CA ALA A 85 8.94 20.55 -11.75
C ALA A 85 8.03 21.16 -10.65
N GLU A 86 7.06 22.01 -11.02
CA GLU A 86 6.05 22.57 -10.10
C GLU A 86 5.22 21.45 -9.45
N MET A 87 4.77 20.46 -10.23
CA MET A 87 4.08 19.26 -9.70
C MET A 87 4.94 18.50 -8.69
N GLY A 88 6.23 18.30 -9.01
CA GLY A 88 7.17 17.65 -8.09
C GLY A 88 7.34 18.42 -6.77
N HIS A 89 7.36 19.75 -6.82
CA HIS A 89 7.40 20.61 -5.63
C HIS A 89 6.11 20.51 -4.82
N ALA A 90 4.94 20.54 -5.46
CA ALA A 90 3.65 20.40 -4.81
C ALA A 90 3.52 19.03 -4.14
N ALA A 91 3.91 17.95 -4.82
CA ALA A 91 3.88 16.60 -4.28
C ALA A 91 4.80 16.44 -3.05
N ARG A 92 6.01 17.04 -3.09
CA ARG A 92 6.92 17.09 -1.95
C ARG A 92 6.29 17.83 -0.77
N TRP A 93 5.68 18.97 -1.02
CA TRP A 93 5.03 19.77 0.00
C TRP A 93 3.88 18.97 0.67
N VAL A 94 3.00 18.36 -0.12
CA VAL A 94 1.91 17.49 0.36
C VAL A 94 2.45 16.35 1.20
N LYS A 95 3.52 15.66 0.74
CA LYS A 95 4.16 14.58 1.50
C LYS A 95 4.73 15.10 2.83
N GLU A 96 5.39 16.24 2.83
CA GLU A 96 6.00 16.82 4.04
C GLU A 96 4.95 17.30 5.03
N GLU A 97 3.83 17.86 4.56
CA GLU A 97 2.72 18.29 5.41
C GLU A 97 2.02 17.10 6.09
N ILE A 98 1.81 15.98 5.35
CA ILE A 98 1.12 14.80 5.89
C ILE A 98 2.05 13.94 6.75
N TYR A 99 3.27 13.68 6.30
CA TYR A 99 4.17 12.70 6.90
C TYR A 99 5.40 13.33 7.56
N GLY A 100 5.64 14.61 7.36
CA GLY A 100 6.87 15.27 7.77
C GLY A 100 8.09 14.66 7.06
N ARG A 101 9.23 14.64 7.76
CA ARG A 101 10.49 14.10 7.23
C ARG A 101 10.66 12.60 7.51
N ARG A 102 9.62 11.91 7.95
CA ARG A 102 9.67 10.48 8.25
C ARG A 102 9.80 9.66 6.98
N LEU A 103 10.65 8.64 7.06
CA LEU A 103 10.73 7.56 6.08
C LEU A 103 10.13 6.30 6.68
N VAL A 104 9.46 5.53 5.85
CA VAL A 104 8.88 4.25 6.24
C VAL A 104 9.73 3.15 5.61
N PHE A 105 10.38 2.37 6.46
CA PHE A 105 11.08 1.16 6.04
C PHE A 105 10.25 -0.06 6.39
N PHE A 106 10.27 -1.05 5.51
CA PHE A 106 9.66 -2.35 5.74
C PHE A 106 10.47 -3.43 5.02
N ALA A 107 10.41 -4.65 5.51
CA ALA A 107 10.97 -5.82 4.84
C ALA A 107 9.84 -6.69 4.28
N PRO A 108 9.90 -7.14 3.01
CA PRO A 108 9.01 -8.14 2.49
C PRO A 108 9.40 -9.52 3.04
N LEU A 109 8.43 -10.29 3.50
CA LEU A 109 8.58 -11.69 3.89
C LEU A 109 7.69 -12.55 3.00
N TYR A 110 8.31 -13.30 2.10
CA TYR A 110 7.64 -14.23 1.21
C TYR A 110 7.36 -15.54 1.94
N MET A 111 6.13 -15.70 2.41
CA MET A 111 5.75 -16.88 3.21
C MET A 111 5.36 -18.07 2.35
N SER A 112 4.80 -17.82 1.14
CA SER A 112 4.51 -18.85 0.16
C SER A 112 4.64 -18.29 -1.26
N ASN A 113 5.35 -19.03 -2.12
CA ASN A 113 5.43 -18.76 -3.56
C ASN A 113 4.63 -19.78 -4.40
N GLU A 114 3.84 -20.63 -3.75
CA GLU A 114 2.89 -21.48 -4.43
C GLU A 114 1.72 -20.64 -4.97
N CYS A 115 1.31 -20.88 -6.22
CA CYS A 115 0.23 -20.16 -6.85
C CYS A 115 -0.48 -21.00 -7.91
N VAL A 116 -1.81 -20.97 -7.91
CA VAL A 116 -2.65 -21.64 -8.92
C VAL A 116 -2.83 -20.81 -10.19
N ASN A 117 -2.52 -19.52 -10.13
CA ASN A 117 -2.68 -18.59 -11.24
C ASN A 117 -1.51 -18.63 -12.20
N ASN A 118 -1.74 -18.16 -13.42
CA ASN A 118 -0.74 -18.17 -14.49
C ASN A 118 -0.48 -16.78 -15.08
N CYS A 119 -0.35 -15.76 -14.21
CA CYS A 119 -0.07 -14.38 -14.62
C CYS A 119 1.27 -14.28 -15.34
N LEU A 120 1.27 -13.84 -16.59
CA LEU A 120 2.43 -13.91 -17.48
C LEU A 120 3.68 -13.19 -16.98
N TYR A 121 3.51 -12.12 -16.21
CA TYR A 121 4.62 -11.33 -15.66
C TYR A 121 5.16 -11.86 -14.31
N CYS A 122 4.46 -12.81 -13.66
CA CYS A 122 4.80 -13.24 -12.31
C CYS A 122 5.72 -14.44 -12.31
N ALA A 123 6.83 -14.38 -11.56
CA ALA A 123 7.73 -15.49 -11.39
C ALA A 123 7.07 -16.69 -10.68
N PHE A 124 6.04 -16.43 -9.85
CA PHE A 124 5.30 -17.48 -9.12
C PHE A 124 4.15 -18.09 -9.93
N ARG A 125 3.99 -17.73 -11.21
CA ARG A 125 2.96 -18.34 -12.04
C ARG A 125 3.09 -19.87 -12.08
N ARG A 126 1.95 -20.55 -12.09
CA ARG A 126 1.84 -22.02 -12.03
C ARG A 126 2.74 -22.75 -13.02
N ASP A 127 2.85 -22.22 -14.24
CA ASP A 127 3.59 -22.88 -15.33
C ASP A 127 5.10 -22.61 -15.30
N ASN A 128 5.60 -21.72 -14.44
CA ASN A 128 7.03 -21.54 -14.23
C ASN A 128 7.57 -22.67 -13.34
N LYS A 129 8.26 -23.62 -13.92
CA LYS A 129 8.87 -24.78 -13.23
C LYS A 129 10.31 -24.54 -12.79
N GLU A 130 10.89 -23.41 -13.13
CA GLU A 130 12.28 -23.07 -12.77
C GLU A 130 12.39 -22.58 -11.31
N VAL A 131 11.29 -22.05 -10.74
CA VAL A 131 11.28 -21.55 -9.37
C VAL A 131 10.84 -22.66 -8.40
N PRO A 132 11.69 -23.08 -7.47
CA PRO A 132 11.30 -24.01 -6.41
C PRO A 132 10.12 -23.46 -5.60
N ARG A 133 9.16 -24.33 -5.30
CA ARG A 133 7.96 -23.95 -4.54
C ARG A 133 8.14 -24.26 -3.07
N ALA A 134 7.75 -23.32 -2.22
CA ALA A 134 7.81 -23.48 -0.78
C ALA A 134 6.71 -22.68 -0.10
N THR A 135 6.19 -23.22 0.98
CA THR A 135 5.35 -22.54 1.96
C THR A 135 6.00 -22.70 3.33
N LEU A 136 6.32 -21.61 3.98
CA LEU A 136 7.03 -21.60 5.26
C LEU A 136 6.14 -22.16 6.39
N THR A 137 6.74 -22.93 7.27
CA THR A 137 6.12 -23.32 8.55
C THR A 137 6.15 -22.13 9.53
N MET A 138 5.36 -22.18 10.60
CA MET A 138 5.35 -21.15 11.63
C MET A 138 6.73 -21.00 12.32
N ASP A 139 7.47 -22.09 12.46
CA ASP A 139 8.84 -22.02 13.01
C ASP A 139 9.81 -21.32 12.06
N GLN A 140 9.75 -21.59 10.78
CA GLN A 140 10.53 -20.87 9.76
C GLN A 140 10.15 -19.39 9.71
N ILE A 141 8.85 -19.07 9.80
CA ILE A 141 8.41 -17.66 9.88
C ILE A 141 9.01 -16.98 11.10
N ARG A 142 9.05 -17.65 12.27
CA ARG A 142 9.67 -17.11 13.46
C ARG A 142 11.17 -16.83 13.27
N GLU A 143 11.89 -17.75 12.67
CA GLU A 143 13.33 -17.58 12.39
C GLU A 143 13.60 -16.39 11.47
N GLU A 144 12.79 -16.21 10.42
CA GLU A 144 12.88 -15.08 9.50
C GLU A 144 12.52 -13.75 10.19
N VAL A 145 11.51 -13.73 11.04
CA VAL A 145 11.14 -12.53 11.83
C VAL A 145 12.26 -12.15 12.78
N GLU A 146 12.87 -13.12 13.48
CA GLU A 146 14.05 -12.87 14.33
C GLU A 146 15.22 -12.28 13.53
N ALA A 147 15.42 -12.74 12.28
CA ALA A 147 16.43 -12.19 11.41
C ALA A 147 16.13 -10.74 11.03
N CYS A 148 14.87 -10.43 10.73
CA CYS A 148 14.41 -9.06 10.44
C CYS A 148 14.58 -8.14 11.67
N GLU A 149 14.22 -8.61 12.87
CA GLU A 149 14.37 -7.83 14.11
C GLU A 149 15.84 -7.52 14.41
N ARG A 150 16.75 -8.48 14.19
CA ARG A 150 18.19 -8.26 14.40
C ARG A 150 18.76 -7.11 13.57
N ILE A 151 18.17 -6.82 12.40
CA ILE A 151 18.57 -5.69 11.56
C ILE A 151 17.70 -4.44 11.77
N GLY A 152 16.84 -4.44 12.80
CA GLY A 152 16.04 -3.31 13.21
C GLY A 152 14.76 -3.08 12.41
N GLN A 153 14.27 -4.08 11.66
CA GLN A 153 13.00 -3.98 10.94
C GLN A 153 11.82 -4.03 11.92
N LYS A 154 10.95 -3.02 11.86
CA LYS A 154 9.77 -2.90 12.74
C LYS A 154 8.45 -3.02 11.96
N ARG A 155 8.54 -3.19 10.66
CA ARG A 155 7.39 -3.34 9.77
C ARG A 155 7.71 -4.43 8.76
N LEU A 156 6.79 -5.38 8.63
CA LEU A 156 6.88 -6.44 7.64
C LEU A 156 5.72 -6.33 6.64
N LEU A 157 6.00 -6.73 5.40
CA LEU A 157 5.00 -6.97 4.37
C LEU A 157 4.98 -8.48 4.11
N LEU A 158 3.93 -9.16 4.57
CA LEU A 158 3.76 -10.60 4.37
C LEU A 158 3.17 -10.85 2.97
N LEU A 159 3.82 -11.72 2.21
CA LEU A 159 3.42 -12.03 0.83
C LEU A 159 3.12 -13.52 0.69
N VAL A 160 2.00 -13.82 0.02
CA VAL A 160 1.64 -15.18 -0.39
C VAL A 160 1.08 -15.19 -1.80
N GLY A 161 1.31 -16.28 -2.54
CA GLY A 161 0.55 -16.60 -3.74
C GLY A 161 -0.82 -17.18 -3.39
N GLU A 162 -1.63 -17.44 -4.39
CA GLU A 162 -2.92 -18.14 -4.25
C GLU A 162 -2.68 -19.64 -4.31
N PHE A 163 -2.46 -20.29 -3.15
CA PHE A 163 -2.03 -21.68 -3.07
C PHE A 163 -3.16 -22.67 -2.70
N GLY A 164 -4.40 -22.20 -2.56
CA GLY A 164 -5.52 -23.05 -2.21
C GLY A 164 -6.82 -22.26 -2.03
N PRO A 165 -7.82 -22.86 -1.37
CA PRO A 165 -9.05 -22.17 -1.00
C PRO A 165 -8.77 -20.94 -0.13
N LEU A 166 -9.52 -19.84 -0.33
CA LEU A 166 -9.28 -18.56 0.37
C LEU A 166 -9.35 -18.72 1.89
N SER A 167 -10.25 -19.55 2.41
CA SER A 167 -10.33 -19.84 3.83
C SER A 167 -9.03 -20.43 4.40
N GLN A 168 -8.41 -21.37 3.67
CA GLN A 168 -7.13 -21.97 4.06
C GLN A 168 -5.99 -20.94 4.05
N ILE A 169 -5.99 -20.07 3.05
CA ILE A 169 -5.00 -18.98 2.96
C ILE A 169 -5.16 -18.03 4.15
N VAL A 170 -6.40 -17.67 4.49
CA VAL A 170 -6.68 -16.77 5.62
C VAL A 170 -6.32 -17.41 6.96
N ASP A 171 -6.65 -18.70 7.16
CA ASP A 171 -6.26 -19.45 8.36
C ASP A 171 -4.73 -19.48 8.55
N TYR A 172 -3.99 -19.68 7.45
CA TYR A 172 -2.54 -19.62 7.46
C TYR A 172 -2.01 -18.22 7.77
N LEU A 173 -2.61 -17.18 7.17
CA LEU A 173 -2.24 -15.77 7.40
C LEU A 173 -2.47 -15.36 8.85
N GLU A 174 -3.60 -15.73 9.46
CA GLU A 174 -3.88 -15.43 10.87
C GLU A 174 -2.83 -16.05 11.81
N GLN A 175 -2.47 -17.32 11.57
CA GLN A 175 -1.40 -17.98 12.33
C GLN A 175 -0.04 -17.31 12.12
N ALA A 176 0.27 -16.94 10.88
CA ALA A 176 1.52 -16.24 10.56
C ALA A 176 1.58 -14.87 11.23
N ILE A 177 0.52 -14.06 11.17
CA ILE A 177 0.45 -12.75 11.81
C ILE A 177 0.61 -12.88 13.33
N ALA A 178 -0.10 -13.84 13.95
CA ALA A 178 0.05 -14.12 15.38
C ALA A 178 1.49 -14.54 15.73
N THR A 179 2.14 -15.36 14.88
CA THR A 179 3.54 -15.76 15.05
C THR A 179 4.48 -14.56 14.96
N VAL A 180 4.28 -13.67 13.97
CA VAL A 180 5.09 -12.45 13.81
C VAL A 180 5.00 -11.58 15.06
N TYR A 181 3.80 -11.29 15.56
CA TYR A 181 3.63 -10.43 16.75
C TYR A 181 4.05 -11.10 18.06
N ALA A 182 4.02 -12.42 18.12
CA ALA A 182 4.52 -13.18 19.28
C ALA A 182 6.05 -13.30 19.31
N THR A 183 6.73 -13.11 18.18
CA THR A 183 8.18 -13.18 18.10
C THR A 183 8.78 -11.91 18.68
N LYS A 184 9.70 -12.07 19.65
CA LYS A 184 10.38 -10.94 20.29
C LYS A 184 11.81 -11.35 20.54
N LYS A 185 12.74 -10.66 19.90
CA LYS A 185 14.17 -10.88 20.09
C LYS A 185 14.90 -9.57 20.37
N GLY A 186 15.12 -9.30 21.66
CA GLY A 186 15.77 -8.09 22.10
C GLY A 186 14.82 -6.91 22.30
N PRO A 187 15.33 -5.66 22.24
CA PRO A 187 14.55 -4.45 22.51
C PRO A 187 13.62 -4.06 21.35
N ASP A 188 13.83 -4.64 20.17
CA ASP A 188 13.09 -4.32 18.96
C ASP A 188 12.09 -5.43 18.64
N GLU A 189 10.87 -5.03 18.33
CA GLU A 189 9.76 -5.91 17.95
C GLU A 189 9.10 -5.41 16.68
N VAL A 190 8.48 -6.31 15.91
CA VAL A 190 7.62 -5.92 14.78
C VAL A 190 6.39 -5.23 15.32
N ARG A 191 6.16 -3.98 14.86
CA ARG A 191 5.05 -3.12 15.32
C ARG A 191 3.91 -3.02 14.31
N ARG A 192 4.14 -3.45 13.07
CA ARG A 192 3.15 -3.38 12.02
C ARG A 192 3.38 -4.47 10.98
N VAL A 193 2.32 -5.18 10.70
CA VAL A 193 2.23 -6.16 9.62
C VAL A 193 1.33 -5.62 8.53
N ASN A 194 1.85 -5.50 7.32
CA ASN A 194 1.08 -5.31 6.10
C ASN A 194 1.00 -6.64 5.36
N ILE A 195 0.01 -6.80 4.49
CA ILE A 195 -0.18 -8.02 3.70
C ILE A 195 -0.25 -7.70 2.21
N ASN A 196 0.26 -8.62 1.39
CA ASN A 196 0.02 -8.68 -0.05
C ASN A 196 -0.44 -10.10 -0.39
N VAL A 197 -1.72 -10.25 -0.64
CA VAL A 197 -2.44 -11.53 -0.68
C VAL A 197 -3.35 -11.58 -1.90
N PRO A 198 -3.88 -12.76 -2.29
CA PRO A 198 -4.90 -12.88 -3.32
C PRO A 198 -6.13 -12.01 -3.06
N ALA A 199 -6.98 -11.84 -4.05
CA ALA A 199 -8.26 -11.16 -3.89
C ALA A 199 -9.13 -11.91 -2.87
N LEU A 200 -9.51 -11.23 -1.80
CA LEU A 200 -10.31 -11.75 -0.70
C LEU A 200 -11.68 -11.06 -0.67
N ASP A 201 -12.68 -11.73 -0.12
CA ASP A 201 -13.97 -11.11 0.18
C ASP A 201 -13.93 -10.29 1.48
N VAL A 202 -15.00 -9.57 1.73
CA VAL A 202 -15.13 -8.66 2.89
C VAL A 202 -14.98 -9.40 4.22
N GLU A 203 -15.50 -10.63 4.33
CA GLU A 203 -15.46 -11.40 5.59
C GLU A 203 -14.03 -11.86 5.89
N HIS A 204 -13.28 -12.29 4.88
CA HIS A 204 -11.87 -12.61 5.03
C HIS A 204 -11.03 -11.37 5.44
N PHE A 205 -11.29 -10.20 4.84
CA PHE A 205 -10.62 -8.97 5.27
C PHE A 205 -10.99 -8.55 6.70
N LYS A 206 -12.22 -8.77 7.15
CA LYS A 206 -12.60 -8.54 8.55
C LYS A 206 -11.80 -9.40 9.51
N ARG A 207 -11.61 -10.69 9.18
CA ARG A 207 -10.77 -11.61 9.97
C ARG A 207 -9.33 -11.09 10.06
N LEU A 208 -8.71 -10.78 8.93
CA LEU A 208 -7.34 -10.26 8.90
C LEU A 208 -7.22 -8.90 9.62
N LYS A 209 -8.24 -8.05 9.53
CA LYS A 209 -8.27 -6.80 10.31
C LYS A 209 -8.33 -7.04 11.80
N ALA A 210 -9.07 -8.06 12.25
CA ALA A 210 -9.10 -8.48 13.65
C ALA A 210 -7.75 -9.06 14.11
N ALA A 211 -6.95 -9.62 13.19
CA ALA A 211 -5.56 -10.04 13.44
C ALA A 211 -4.55 -8.86 13.42
N GLU A 212 -5.02 -7.62 13.44
CA GLU A 212 -4.23 -6.39 13.57
C GLU A 212 -3.32 -6.07 12.37
N ILE A 213 -3.73 -6.43 11.14
CA ILE A 213 -3.03 -5.91 9.96
C ILE A 213 -3.15 -4.38 9.86
N GLY A 214 -2.11 -3.75 9.30
CA GLY A 214 -1.97 -2.31 9.19
C GLY A 214 -2.76 -1.64 8.07
#